data_7b4f8ce7f0b5c47a2715738b020174ed
#
_entry.id   7b4f8ce7f0b5c47a2715738b020174ed
#
_cell.length_a   1.000
_cell.length_b   1.000
_cell.length_c   1.000
_cell.angle_alpha   90.00
_cell.angle_beta   90.00
_cell.angle_gamma   90.00
#
_symmetry.space_group_name_H-M   'P 1'
#
loop_
_entity.id
_entity.type
_entity.pdbx_description
1 polymer ?
#
loop_
_entity_poly.entity_id
_entity_poly.type
_entity_poly.pdbx_seq_one_letter_code
_entity_poly.pdbx_strand_id
1 'polypeptide(L)'
;MSSDILSNLKQDMPGFSKGQKRIAQYILESYDKAAFMTANKLAQNVGVSESTVVRFAVDLGFDGYPSMQKAMQEMVLNRLTSVQRIEVANDRMKDQDVISTVIHADIEKLRQTEENVSREEFQNAVNAILKAKRVFILGVRSVAPLAEFLGYYLN
;
A
#
# COMPACT_ATOMS: atom_id res chain seq x y z
N MET A 1 3.60 3.85 -8.64
CA MET A 1 5.00 3.91 -8.16
C MET A 1 4.98 3.70 -6.65
N SER A 2 5.14 2.47 -6.19
CA SER A 2 5.30 2.17 -4.75
C SER A 2 6.78 2.33 -4.43
N SER A 3 7.28 3.58 -4.39
CA SER A 3 8.59 3.84 -3.82
C SER A 3 8.53 3.51 -2.33
N ASP A 4 9.46 2.71 -1.87
CA ASP A 4 9.54 2.32 -0.46
C ASP A 4 9.68 3.58 0.40
N ILE A 5 8.59 4.01 1.04
CA ILE A 5 8.52 5.21 1.88
C ILE A 5 9.72 5.26 2.84
N LEU A 6 10.10 4.12 3.41
CA LEU A 6 11.22 4.06 4.36
C LEU A 6 12.57 4.36 3.69
N SER A 7 12.74 3.98 2.43
CA SER A 7 13.95 4.31 1.66
C SER A 7 14.02 5.81 1.36
N ASN A 8 12.90 6.40 0.94
CA ASN A 8 12.82 7.84 0.70
C ASN A 8 13.07 8.64 1.98
N LEU A 9 12.46 8.25 3.11
CA LEU A 9 12.69 8.89 4.40
C LEU A 9 14.17 8.89 4.81
N LYS A 10 14.89 7.79 4.55
CA LYS A 10 16.33 7.71 4.84
C LYS A 10 17.15 8.63 3.93
N GLN A 11 16.80 8.66 2.65
CA GLN A 11 17.50 9.45 1.64
C GLN A 11 17.32 10.95 1.89
N ASP A 12 16.09 11.39 2.20
CA ASP A 12 15.74 12.80 2.36
C ASP A 12 16.02 13.34 3.77
N MET A 13 16.39 12.47 4.71
CA MET A 13 16.66 12.82 6.11
C MET A 13 17.59 14.03 6.30
N PRO A 14 18.68 14.22 5.53
CA PRO A 14 19.57 15.38 5.69
C PRO A 14 18.86 16.72 5.46
N GLY A 15 17.92 16.77 4.50
CA GLY A 15 17.17 17.97 4.11
C GLY A 15 16.01 18.35 5.05
N PHE A 16 15.62 17.47 5.95
CA PHE A 16 14.48 17.70 6.82
C PHE A 16 14.76 18.73 7.93
N SER A 17 13.78 19.56 8.23
CA SER A 17 13.77 20.43 9.41
C SER A 17 13.81 19.59 10.70
N LYS A 18 14.12 20.22 11.84
CA LYS A 18 14.18 19.54 13.15
C LYS A 18 12.87 18.79 13.49
N GLY A 19 11.71 19.36 13.17
CA GLY A 19 10.42 18.72 13.41
C GLY A 19 10.18 17.54 12.48
N GLN A 20 10.49 17.69 11.19
CA GLN A 20 10.38 16.65 10.19
C GLN A 20 11.32 15.46 10.47
N LYS A 21 12.54 15.73 10.92
CA LYS A 21 13.48 14.67 11.35
C LYS A 21 12.90 13.80 12.46
N ARG A 22 12.22 14.42 13.44
CA ARG A 22 11.57 13.67 14.52
C ARG A 22 10.44 12.80 14.00
N ILE A 23 9.62 13.30 13.08
CA ILE A 23 8.56 12.51 12.44
C ILE A 23 9.16 11.34 11.64
N ALA A 24 10.13 11.63 10.78
CA ALA A 24 10.79 10.63 9.95
C ALA A 24 11.46 9.53 10.80
N GLN A 25 12.16 9.92 11.85
CA GLN A 25 12.81 8.98 12.76
C GLN A 25 11.79 8.07 13.46
N TYR A 26 10.69 8.63 13.98
CA TYR A 26 9.63 7.84 14.61
C TYR A 26 9.01 6.84 13.62
N ILE A 27 8.75 7.27 12.38
CA ILE A 27 8.22 6.38 11.34
C ILE A 27 9.24 5.27 11.02
N LEU A 28 10.53 5.57 10.92
CA LEU A 28 11.56 4.57 10.65
C LEU A 28 11.68 3.52 11.77
N GLU A 29 11.52 3.94 13.02
CA GLU A 29 11.65 3.09 14.21
C GLU A 29 10.38 2.29 14.52
N SER A 30 9.21 2.82 14.17
CA SER A 30 7.90 2.28 14.57
C SER A 30 6.86 2.45 13.46
N TYR A 31 7.22 2.10 12.22
CA TYR A 31 6.33 2.28 11.05
C TYR A 31 5.01 1.51 11.18
N ASP A 32 5.02 0.36 11.82
CA ASP A 32 3.86 -0.48 12.11
C ASP A 32 2.83 0.25 12.98
N LYS A 33 3.28 1.01 13.97
CA LYS A 33 2.42 1.83 14.82
C LYS A 33 2.03 3.13 14.13
N ALA A 34 2.98 3.81 13.49
CA ALA A 34 2.75 5.08 12.80
C ALA A 34 1.67 4.97 11.72
N ALA A 35 1.64 3.85 10.97
CA ALA A 35 0.67 3.59 9.92
C ALA A 35 -0.80 3.64 10.39
N PHE A 36 -1.06 3.40 11.67
CA PHE A 36 -2.40 3.38 12.23
C PHE A 36 -2.72 4.58 13.15
N MET A 37 -1.82 5.56 13.24
CA MET A 37 -2.04 6.79 14.01
C MET A 37 -2.69 7.87 13.17
N THR A 38 -3.57 8.67 13.78
CA THR A 38 -4.02 9.93 13.19
C THR A 38 -2.87 10.95 13.18
N ALA A 39 -2.95 11.98 12.33
CA ALA A 39 -1.96 13.06 12.27
C ALA A 39 -1.74 13.70 13.66
N ASN A 40 -2.84 13.93 14.39
CA ASN A 40 -2.80 14.46 15.74
C ASN A 40 -2.05 13.55 16.71
N LYS A 41 -2.35 12.23 16.68
CA LYS A 41 -1.69 11.25 17.56
C LYS A 41 -0.21 11.13 17.26
N LEU A 42 0.18 11.12 15.99
CA LEU A 42 1.58 11.11 15.59
C LEU A 42 2.28 12.39 16.05
N ALA A 43 1.65 13.55 15.84
CA ALA A 43 2.17 14.85 16.29
C ALA A 43 2.45 14.88 17.80
N GLN A 44 1.51 14.39 18.60
CA GLN A 44 1.67 14.28 20.07
C GLN A 44 2.84 13.37 20.44
N ASN A 45 2.97 12.20 19.81
CA ASN A 45 4.03 11.23 20.12
C ASN A 45 5.43 11.77 19.81
N VAL A 46 5.57 12.57 18.74
CA VAL A 46 6.87 13.12 18.35
C VAL A 46 7.10 14.56 18.84
N GLY A 47 6.11 15.18 19.48
CA GLY A 47 6.18 16.52 20.07
C GLY A 47 6.31 17.61 19.01
N VAL A 48 5.46 17.57 17.98
CA VAL A 48 5.30 18.60 16.97
C VAL A 48 3.82 18.99 16.84
N SER A 49 3.50 20.02 16.03
CA SER A 49 2.10 20.33 15.72
C SER A 49 1.53 19.38 14.67
N GLU A 50 0.22 19.16 14.67
CA GLU A 50 -0.48 18.38 13.65
C GLU A 50 -0.23 18.95 12.24
N SER A 51 -0.24 20.28 12.10
CA SER A 51 0.06 20.95 10.84
C SER A 51 1.48 20.64 10.32
N THR A 52 2.43 20.38 11.21
CA THR A 52 3.79 19.93 10.83
C THR A 52 3.73 18.53 10.22
N VAL A 53 2.93 17.62 10.78
CA VAL A 53 2.74 16.26 10.25
C VAL A 53 2.06 16.28 8.88
N VAL A 54 1.01 17.10 8.73
CA VAL A 54 0.31 17.24 7.43
C VAL A 54 1.25 17.81 6.36
N ARG A 55 2.01 18.86 6.69
CA ARG A 55 3.00 19.45 5.78
C ARG A 55 4.10 18.48 5.42
N PHE A 56 4.58 17.70 6.37
CA PHE A 56 5.58 16.66 6.13
C PHE A 56 5.11 15.64 5.09
N ALA A 57 3.84 15.21 5.14
CA ALA A 57 3.28 14.31 4.13
C ALA A 57 3.27 14.96 2.72
N VAL A 58 2.92 16.25 2.63
CA VAL A 58 2.94 17.00 1.37
C VAL A 58 4.37 17.17 0.83
N ASP A 59 5.32 17.46 1.69
CA ASP A 59 6.74 17.60 1.32
C ASP A 59 7.32 16.27 0.80
N LEU A 60 6.78 15.13 1.23
CA LEU A 60 7.11 13.79 0.71
C LEU A 60 6.37 13.43 -0.59
N GLY A 61 5.56 14.34 -1.15
CA GLY A 61 4.84 14.16 -2.41
C GLY A 61 3.48 13.48 -2.29
N PHE A 62 2.91 13.39 -1.08
CA PHE A 62 1.54 12.89 -0.88
C PHE A 62 0.53 14.05 -0.89
N ASP A 63 -0.73 13.77 -1.25
CA ASP A 63 -1.84 14.76 -1.22
C ASP A 63 -2.22 15.19 0.21
N GLY A 64 -1.53 14.67 1.22
CA GLY A 64 -1.72 14.96 2.63
C GLY A 64 -1.48 13.73 3.50
N TYR A 65 -1.68 13.90 4.80
CA TYR A 65 -1.44 12.81 5.76
C TYR A 65 -2.27 11.55 5.51
N PRO A 66 -3.58 11.60 5.15
CA PRO A 66 -4.35 10.38 4.87
C PRO A 66 -3.77 9.54 3.73
N SER A 67 -3.27 10.17 2.68
CA SER A 67 -2.62 9.48 1.56
C SER A 67 -1.32 8.81 1.97
N MET A 68 -0.47 9.52 2.73
CA MET A 68 0.76 8.96 3.30
C MET A 68 0.46 7.80 4.27
N GLN A 69 -0.55 7.96 5.13
CA GLN A 69 -0.98 6.92 6.06
C GLN A 69 -1.42 5.65 5.34
N LYS A 70 -2.24 5.78 4.29
CA LYS A 70 -2.67 4.65 3.46
C LYS A 70 -1.48 3.90 2.85
N ALA A 71 -0.52 4.62 2.31
CA ALA A 71 0.68 4.02 1.74
C ALA A 71 1.54 3.31 2.79
N MET A 72 1.66 3.85 4.01
CA MET A 72 2.30 3.16 5.14
C MET A 72 1.53 1.90 5.54
N GLN A 73 0.20 1.94 5.59
CA GLN A 73 -0.64 0.78 5.90
C GLN A 73 -0.46 -0.34 4.86
N GLU A 74 -0.44 -0.01 3.58
CA GLU A 74 -0.19 -0.97 2.51
C GLU A 74 1.20 -1.62 2.65
N MET A 75 2.20 -0.83 2.98
CA MET A 75 3.55 -1.34 3.24
C MET A 75 3.59 -2.31 4.43
N VAL A 76 2.93 -1.97 5.54
CA VAL A 76 2.82 -2.85 6.72
C VAL A 76 2.13 -4.16 6.34
N LEU A 77 0.97 -4.07 5.67
CA LEU A 77 0.19 -5.25 5.26
C LEU A 77 0.97 -6.17 4.31
N ASN A 78 1.80 -5.60 3.44
CA ASN A 78 2.65 -6.38 2.53
C ASN A 78 3.79 -7.12 3.24
N ARG A 79 4.22 -6.64 4.40
CA ARG A 79 5.26 -7.28 5.23
C ARG A 79 4.72 -8.30 6.23
N LEU A 80 3.43 -8.27 6.53
CA LEU A 80 2.78 -9.21 7.44
C LEU A 80 2.66 -10.60 6.81
N THR A 81 2.83 -11.63 7.64
CA THR A 81 2.43 -12.99 7.26
C THR A 81 0.92 -13.08 7.07
N SER A 82 0.45 -14.13 6.39
CA SER A 82 -1.00 -14.34 6.19
C SER A 82 -1.77 -14.38 7.52
N VAL A 83 -1.18 -14.97 8.55
CA VAL A 83 -1.79 -15.04 9.89
C VAL A 83 -1.90 -13.66 10.53
N GLN A 84 -0.82 -12.88 10.52
CA GLN A 84 -0.82 -11.52 11.06
C GLN A 84 -1.79 -10.60 10.32
N ARG A 85 -1.95 -10.77 8.99
CA ARG A 85 -2.97 -10.04 8.22
C ARG A 85 -4.38 -10.36 8.68
N ILE A 86 -4.66 -11.61 9.01
CA ILE A 86 -5.96 -12.04 9.54
C ILE A 86 -6.20 -11.45 10.93
N GLU A 87 -5.20 -11.42 11.80
CA GLU A 87 -5.32 -10.81 13.14
C GLU A 87 -5.63 -9.31 13.06
N VAL A 88 -4.90 -8.56 12.23
CA VAL A 88 -5.16 -7.12 12.00
C VAL A 88 -6.54 -6.89 11.38
N ALA A 89 -6.98 -7.77 10.46
CA ALA A 89 -8.32 -7.68 9.88
C ALA A 89 -9.39 -7.97 10.92
N ASN A 90 -9.22 -8.99 11.76
CA ASN A 90 -10.16 -9.34 12.83
C ASN A 90 -10.31 -8.21 13.86
N ASP A 91 -9.24 -7.57 14.27
CA ASP A 91 -9.31 -6.44 15.23
C ASP A 91 -10.07 -5.23 14.67
N ARG A 92 -10.05 -5.04 13.35
CA ARG A 92 -10.82 -3.99 12.67
C ARG A 92 -12.29 -4.34 12.47
N MET A 93 -12.62 -5.64 12.45
CA MET A 93 -13.96 -6.16 12.14
C MET A 93 -14.76 -6.53 13.38
N LYS A 94 -14.25 -6.32 14.60
CA LYS A 94 -14.87 -6.77 15.87
C LYS A 94 -16.34 -6.34 16.06
N ASP A 95 -16.78 -5.28 15.36
CA ASP A 95 -18.16 -4.74 15.46
C ASP A 95 -18.84 -4.53 14.10
N GLN A 96 -18.31 -5.12 13.00
CA GLN A 96 -18.85 -4.92 11.65
C GLN A 96 -19.30 -6.24 11.03
N ASP A 97 -20.28 -6.18 10.16
CA ASP A 97 -20.66 -7.30 9.30
C ASP A 97 -19.48 -7.66 8.37
N VAL A 98 -18.83 -8.77 8.70
CA VAL A 98 -17.64 -9.27 8.00
C VAL A 98 -17.93 -9.48 6.50
N ILE A 99 -19.11 -10.02 6.16
CA ILE A 99 -19.50 -10.30 4.79
C ILE A 99 -19.61 -9.00 3.99
N SER A 100 -20.34 -8.03 4.50
CA SER A 100 -20.47 -6.72 3.85
C SER A 100 -19.13 -6.02 3.73
N THR A 101 -18.27 -6.08 4.76
CA THR A 101 -16.96 -5.46 4.73
C THR A 101 -16.07 -6.05 3.65
N VAL A 102 -16.01 -7.38 3.51
CA VAL A 102 -15.22 -8.05 2.46
C VAL A 102 -15.76 -7.71 1.07
N ILE A 103 -17.08 -7.82 0.87
CA ILE A 103 -17.71 -7.52 -0.42
C ILE A 103 -17.46 -6.06 -0.84
N HIS A 104 -17.60 -5.09 0.08
CA HIS A 104 -17.32 -3.69 -0.23
C HIS A 104 -15.84 -3.45 -0.57
N ALA A 105 -14.93 -4.11 0.13
CA ALA A 105 -13.50 -4.02 -0.18
C ALA A 105 -13.19 -4.57 -1.59
N ASP A 106 -13.82 -5.66 -2.00
CA ASP A 106 -13.65 -6.25 -3.33
C ASP A 106 -14.24 -5.34 -4.42
N ILE A 107 -15.46 -4.80 -4.20
CA ILE A 107 -16.09 -3.82 -5.10
C ILE A 107 -15.16 -2.61 -5.32
N GLU A 108 -14.60 -2.09 -4.24
CA GLU A 108 -13.70 -0.94 -4.32
C GLU A 108 -12.42 -1.27 -5.09
N LYS A 109 -11.85 -2.46 -4.92
CA LYS A 109 -10.69 -2.93 -5.70
C LYS A 109 -11.01 -3.08 -7.18
N LEU A 110 -12.19 -3.59 -7.52
CA LEU A 110 -12.62 -3.68 -8.92
C LEU A 110 -12.80 -2.30 -9.56
N ARG A 111 -13.39 -1.33 -8.85
CA ARG A 111 -13.51 0.06 -9.32
C ARG A 111 -12.14 0.70 -9.56
N GLN A 112 -11.23 0.57 -8.59
CA GLN A 112 -9.87 1.08 -8.74
C GLN A 112 -9.14 0.44 -9.92
N THR A 113 -9.36 -0.82 -10.19
CA THR A 113 -8.80 -1.51 -11.36
C THR A 113 -9.38 -0.95 -12.65
N GLU A 114 -10.69 -0.76 -12.72
CA GLU A 114 -11.37 -0.19 -13.89
C GLU A 114 -10.87 1.23 -14.22
N GLU A 115 -10.69 2.07 -13.18
CA GLU A 115 -10.25 3.46 -13.31
C GLU A 115 -8.78 3.58 -13.71
N ASN A 116 -7.92 2.67 -13.22
CA ASN A 116 -6.47 2.77 -13.37
C ASN A 116 -5.89 1.93 -14.52
N VAL A 117 -6.67 1.00 -15.10
CA VAL A 117 -6.17 0.18 -16.20
C VAL A 117 -6.08 0.99 -17.49
N SER A 118 -4.89 1.10 -18.05
CA SER A 118 -4.69 1.66 -19.39
C SER A 118 -5.22 0.70 -20.45
N ARG A 119 -6.24 1.13 -21.19
CA ARG A 119 -6.81 0.34 -22.29
C ARG A 119 -5.79 0.06 -23.37
N GLU A 120 -4.91 1.00 -23.65
CA GLU A 120 -3.84 0.87 -24.64
C GLU A 120 -2.82 -0.16 -24.19
N GLU A 121 -2.32 -0.07 -22.95
CA GLU A 121 -1.34 -1.02 -22.42
C GLU A 121 -1.92 -2.43 -22.31
N PHE A 122 -3.20 -2.55 -21.92
CA PHE A 122 -3.90 -3.82 -21.91
C PHE A 122 -3.95 -4.44 -23.32
N GLN A 123 -4.35 -3.67 -24.34
CA GLN A 123 -4.39 -4.16 -25.71
C GLN A 123 -2.99 -4.54 -26.23
N ASN A 124 -1.97 -3.77 -25.87
CA ASN A 124 -0.58 -4.08 -26.20
C ASN A 124 -0.13 -5.40 -25.56
N ALA A 125 -0.48 -5.66 -24.32
CA ALA A 125 -0.20 -6.92 -23.63
C ALA A 125 -0.89 -8.10 -24.34
N VAL A 126 -2.19 -7.98 -24.66
CA VAL A 126 -2.93 -9.00 -25.41
C VAL A 126 -2.26 -9.29 -26.75
N ASN A 127 -1.91 -8.26 -27.52
CA ASN A 127 -1.25 -8.42 -28.82
C ASN A 127 0.13 -9.07 -28.69
N ALA A 128 0.88 -8.77 -27.64
CA ALA A 128 2.17 -9.39 -27.37
C ALA A 128 2.02 -10.89 -27.09
N ILE A 129 1.04 -11.28 -26.27
CA ILE A 129 0.74 -12.69 -25.97
C ILE A 129 0.35 -13.45 -27.24
N LEU A 130 -0.56 -12.88 -28.04
CA LEU A 130 -1.04 -13.52 -29.28
C LEU A 130 0.07 -13.69 -30.35
N LYS A 131 1.06 -12.82 -30.36
CA LYS A 131 2.19 -12.89 -31.30
C LYS A 131 3.36 -13.73 -30.78
N ALA A 132 3.36 -14.09 -29.51
CA ALA A 132 4.47 -14.82 -28.91
C ALA A 132 4.50 -16.27 -29.40
N LYS A 133 5.69 -16.78 -29.71
CA LYS A 133 5.90 -18.20 -30.01
C LYS A 133 5.82 -19.08 -28.75
N ARG A 134 6.09 -18.51 -27.59
CA ARG A 134 6.03 -19.15 -26.28
C ARG A 134 5.64 -18.13 -25.24
N VAL A 135 4.80 -18.52 -24.30
CA VAL A 135 4.40 -17.72 -23.14
C VAL A 135 4.85 -18.47 -21.89
N PHE A 136 5.60 -17.79 -21.02
CA PHE A 136 6.01 -18.33 -19.73
C PHE A 136 5.19 -17.64 -18.63
N ILE A 137 4.49 -18.42 -17.82
CA ILE A 137 3.66 -17.92 -16.72
C ILE A 137 4.33 -18.35 -15.42
N LEU A 138 4.69 -17.36 -14.60
CA LEU A 138 5.33 -17.60 -13.31
C LEU A 138 4.41 -17.15 -12.18
N GLY A 139 4.05 -18.08 -11.32
CA GLY A 139 3.32 -17.82 -10.08
C GLY A 139 3.98 -18.52 -8.91
N VAL A 140 4.17 -17.79 -7.79
CA VAL A 140 4.75 -18.34 -6.57
C VAL A 140 3.81 -18.14 -5.39
N ARG A 141 3.80 -19.08 -4.44
CA ARG A 141 2.96 -19.05 -3.24
C ARG A 141 1.47 -18.88 -3.58
N SER A 142 0.80 -17.86 -3.04
CA SER A 142 -0.64 -17.61 -3.24
C SER A 142 -1.03 -17.23 -4.67
N VAL A 143 -0.06 -16.88 -5.51
CA VAL A 143 -0.29 -16.52 -6.92
C VAL A 143 -0.18 -17.76 -7.84
N ALA A 144 0.40 -18.87 -7.36
CA ALA A 144 0.54 -20.09 -8.16
C ALA A 144 -0.80 -20.59 -8.77
N PRO A 145 -1.92 -20.65 -8.04
CA PRO A 145 -3.20 -21.06 -8.62
C PRO A 145 -3.69 -20.14 -9.75
N LEU A 146 -3.39 -18.84 -9.67
CA LEU A 146 -3.76 -17.89 -10.74
C LEU A 146 -2.90 -18.11 -11.99
N ALA A 147 -1.61 -18.44 -11.81
CA ALA A 147 -0.74 -18.79 -12.92
C ALA A 147 -1.18 -20.09 -13.61
N GLU A 148 -1.57 -21.10 -12.86
CA GLU A 148 -2.13 -22.36 -13.37
C GLU A 148 -3.45 -22.12 -14.12
N PHE A 149 -4.34 -21.33 -13.54
CA PHE A 149 -5.61 -20.94 -14.17
C PHE A 149 -5.38 -20.25 -15.53
N LEU A 150 -4.49 -19.24 -15.56
CA LEU A 150 -4.15 -18.56 -16.81
C LEU A 150 -3.51 -19.51 -17.83
N GLY A 151 -2.61 -20.40 -17.38
CA GLY A 151 -1.98 -21.40 -18.22
C GLY A 151 -2.97 -22.36 -18.85
N TYR A 152 -4.02 -22.75 -18.14
CA TYR A 152 -5.09 -23.59 -18.64
C TYR A 152 -5.83 -22.93 -19.82
N TYR A 153 -6.10 -21.63 -19.75
CA TYR A 153 -6.83 -20.90 -20.80
C TYR A 153 -5.96 -20.47 -22.00
N LEU A 154 -4.63 -20.48 -21.86
CA LEU A 154 -3.69 -20.15 -22.94
C LEU A 154 -3.16 -21.39 -23.68
N ASN A 155 -3.51 -22.59 -23.25
CA ASN A 155 -3.24 -23.84 -23.95
C ASN A 155 -4.40 -24.18 -24.90
#